data_e120a7931e0477ef885e4573fda16f95
#
_entry.id   e120a7931e0477ef885e4573fda16f95
#
_cell.length_a   1.000
_cell.length_b   1.000
_cell.length_c   1.000
_cell.angle_alpha   90.00
_cell.angle_beta   90.00
_cell.angle_gamma   90.00
#
_symmetry.space_group_name_H-M   'P 1'
#
loop_
_entity.id
_entity.type
_entity.pdbx_description
1 polymer ?
#
loop_
_entity_poly.entity_id
_entity_poly.type
_entity_poly.pdbx_seq_one_letter_code
_entity_poly.pdbx_strand_id
1 'polypeptide(L)'
;MRQIVLDTETTGLEVTLGHRVIELAAVEIVNRRFTGRTFHRYVNPERDIDFGAVEVHGLTREFLQDKPRFGDVAREFLDFVQGAELIIHNAPFDVGFLDFELNLLDLPPIGEHCRPITDTLRMARDLYPGKRNSLDALCERYQVDNSARTRHGALLDAELLAEVYLAMTRGQETLVIDLALRGREAGEASFDLSTLDLIVLTATEAELAAHAQQIEAIDKASNGACLWKRLEQSPALAGREFRA
;
A
#
# COMPACT_ATOMS: atom_id res chain seq x y z
N MET A 1 11.42 1.85 -2.15
CA MET A 1 10.24 2.23 -2.94
C MET A 1 9.65 3.48 -2.33
N ARG A 2 9.38 4.51 -3.14
CA ARG A 2 8.79 5.78 -2.70
C ARG A 2 7.31 5.79 -3.05
N GLN A 3 6.46 6.07 -2.07
CA GLN A 3 5.01 6.04 -2.16
C GLN A 3 4.47 7.37 -1.62
N ILE A 4 3.43 7.89 -2.24
CA ILE A 4 2.72 9.09 -1.82
C ILE A 4 1.26 8.71 -1.60
N VAL A 5 0.80 8.87 -0.37
CA VAL A 5 -0.61 8.71 -0.03
C VAL A 5 -1.27 10.06 -0.19
N LEU A 6 -2.34 10.13 -0.95
CA LEU A 6 -2.98 11.35 -1.37
C LEU A 6 -4.48 11.31 -1.08
N ASP A 7 -5.02 12.47 -0.73
CA ASP A 7 -6.44 12.73 -0.60
C ASP A 7 -6.77 14.16 -1.04
N THR A 8 -7.98 14.40 -1.54
CA THR A 8 -8.45 15.71 -1.98
C THR A 8 -9.86 16.02 -1.44
N GLU A 9 -10.09 17.30 -1.10
CA GLU A 9 -11.44 17.83 -0.95
C GLU A 9 -11.83 18.65 -2.16
N THR A 10 -13.12 18.65 -2.48
CA THR A 10 -13.64 19.24 -3.70
C THR A 10 -14.89 20.07 -3.47
N THR A 11 -15.24 20.94 -4.41
CA THR A 11 -16.47 21.76 -4.33
C THR A 11 -17.76 20.95 -4.51
N GLY A 12 -17.67 19.66 -4.86
CA GLY A 12 -18.79 18.76 -5.10
C GLY A 12 -18.32 17.46 -5.75
N LEU A 13 -19.24 16.59 -6.14
CA LEU A 13 -18.91 15.19 -6.48
C LEU A 13 -18.53 14.94 -7.94
N GLU A 14 -18.91 15.82 -8.87
CA GLU A 14 -18.83 15.53 -10.31
C GLU A 14 -17.96 16.54 -11.05
N VAL A 15 -16.83 16.09 -11.58
CA VAL A 15 -15.94 16.88 -12.43
C VAL A 15 -16.68 17.47 -13.66
N THR A 16 -17.60 16.70 -14.24
CA THR A 16 -18.37 17.10 -15.43
C THR A 16 -19.28 18.30 -15.20
N LEU A 17 -19.65 18.59 -13.95
CA LEU A 17 -20.37 19.79 -13.53
C LEU A 17 -19.45 20.98 -13.23
N GLY A 18 -18.16 20.84 -13.53
CA GLY A 18 -17.14 21.85 -13.31
C GLY A 18 -16.73 22.02 -11.86
N HIS A 19 -16.97 21.02 -11.00
CA HIS A 19 -16.44 21.03 -9.64
C HIS A 19 -14.91 21.02 -9.63
N ARG A 20 -14.31 21.58 -8.59
CA ARG A 20 -12.88 21.90 -8.50
C ARG A 20 -12.29 21.35 -7.21
N VAL A 21 -10.99 21.10 -7.21
CA VAL A 21 -10.22 20.81 -6.01
C VAL A 21 -10.14 22.05 -5.11
N ILE A 22 -10.30 21.88 -3.79
CA ILE A 22 -10.22 22.95 -2.78
C ILE A 22 -9.20 22.66 -1.68
N GLU A 23 -8.87 21.41 -1.44
CA GLU A 23 -7.79 21.00 -0.58
C GLU A 23 -7.06 19.84 -1.22
N LEU A 24 -5.74 19.86 -1.17
CA LEU A 24 -4.88 18.83 -1.73
C LEU A 24 -3.81 18.49 -0.71
N ALA A 25 -3.78 17.24 -0.27
CA ALA A 25 -2.81 16.78 0.69
C ALA A 25 -2.17 15.45 0.28
N ALA A 26 -0.90 15.32 0.60
CA ALA A 26 -0.14 14.14 0.31
C ALA A 26 0.92 13.87 1.39
N VAL A 27 1.12 12.61 1.72
CA VAL A 27 2.06 12.13 2.73
C VAL A 27 3.05 11.16 2.11
N GLU A 28 4.34 11.35 2.37
CA GLU A 28 5.39 10.51 1.80
C GLU A 28 5.74 9.31 2.69
N ILE A 29 5.77 8.13 2.06
CA ILE A 29 6.25 6.88 2.66
C ILE A 29 7.44 6.38 1.83
N VAL A 30 8.55 6.03 2.50
CA VAL A 30 9.69 5.37 1.87
C VAL A 30 10.00 4.08 2.62
N ASN A 31 10.04 2.96 1.88
CA ASN A 31 10.30 1.64 2.45
C ASN A 31 9.40 1.33 3.67
N ARG A 32 8.09 1.60 3.52
CA ARG A 32 7.04 1.40 4.54
C ARG A 32 7.21 2.23 5.82
N ARG A 33 7.90 3.36 5.75
CA ARG A 33 8.09 4.29 6.88
C ARG A 33 7.71 5.70 6.47
N PHE A 34 7.01 6.40 7.34
CA PHE A 34 6.77 7.82 7.17
C PHE A 34 8.11 8.56 7.16
N THR A 35 8.27 9.47 6.21
CA THR A 35 9.48 10.33 6.14
C THR A 35 9.31 11.64 6.89
N GLY A 36 8.08 11.99 7.23
CA GLY A 36 7.69 13.30 7.77
C GLY A 36 7.54 14.38 6.70
N ARG A 37 7.80 14.06 5.42
CA ARG A 37 7.52 14.99 4.33
C ARG A 37 6.06 14.93 3.93
N THR A 38 5.42 16.09 3.88
CA THR A 38 4.03 16.26 3.48
C THR A 38 3.89 17.39 2.49
N PHE A 39 2.89 17.30 1.64
CA PHE A 39 2.38 18.40 0.81
C PHE A 39 0.96 18.70 1.28
N HIS A 40 0.66 19.96 1.54
CA HIS A 40 -0.68 20.36 1.95
C HIS A 40 -0.97 21.78 1.47
N ARG A 41 -2.01 21.94 0.67
CA ARG A 41 -2.45 23.25 0.16
C ARG A 41 -3.97 23.33 0.11
N TYR A 42 -4.48 24.47 0.58
CA TYR A 42 -5.84 24.91 0.25
C TYR A 42 -5.81 25.69 -1.05
N VAL A 43 -6.84 25.52 -1.86
CA VAL A 43 -6.93 26.06 -3.21
C VAL A 43 -8.22 26.86 -3.37
N ASN A 44 -8.12 28.05 -3.96
CA ASN A 44 -9.29 28.84 -4.36
C ASN A 44 -9.89 28.24 -5.63
N PRO A 45 -11.12 27.70 -5.57
CA PRO A 45 -11.77 27.08 -6.74
C PRO A 45 -12.37 28.09 -7.72
N GLU A 46 -12.42 29.38 -7.36
CA GLU A 46 -13.07 30.44 -8.12
C GLU A 46 -14.56 30.16 -8.45
N ARG A 47 -15.21 29.32 -7.65
CA ARG A 47 -16.62 28.96 -7.75
C ARG A 47 -17.24 28.72 -6.38
N ASP A 48 -18.56 28.59 -6.36
CA ASP A 48 -19.28 28.22 -5.14
C ASP A 48 -19.07 26.74 -4.81
N ILE A 49 -19.17 26.42 -3.52
CA ILE A 49 -19.04 25.08 -2.98
C ILE A 49 -20.44 24.54 -2.70
N ASP A 50 -20.72 23.33 -3.07
CA ASP A 50 -21.99 22.68 -2.78
C ASP A 50 -22.20 22.57 -1.28
N PHE A 51 -23.41 22.82 -0.82
CA PHE A 51 -23.76 22.76 0.59
C PHE A 51 -23.40 21.40 1.21
N GLY A 52 -23.70 20.30 0.53
CA GLY A 52 -23.34 18.95 0.99
C GLY A 52 -21.85 18.73 1.13
N ALA A 53 -21.02 19.36 0.28
CA ALA A 53 -19.57 19.29 0.41
C ALA A 53 -19.09 20.06 1.66
N VAL A 54 -19.64 21.26 1.89
CA VAL A 54 -19.33 22.05 3.10
C VAL A 54 -19.71 21.31 4.39
N GLU A 55 -20.81 20.55 4.40
CA GLU A 55 -21.18 19.73 5.57
C GLU A 55 -20.14 18.64 5.88
N VAL A 56 -19.49 18.10 4.85
CA VAL A 56 -18.49 17.02 4.96
C VAL A 56 -17.15 17.57 5.44
N HIS A 57 -16.55 18.52 4.73
CA HIS A 57 -15.18 19.00 5.03
C HIS A 57 -15.13 20.32 5.80
N GLY A 58 -16.22 21.09 5.86
CA GLY A 58 -16.32 22.34 6.63
C GLY A 58 -15.60 23.55 6.01
N LEU A 59 -15.01 23.42 4.83
CA LEU A 59 -14.35 24.53 4.15
C LEU A 59 -15.38 25.44 3.49
N THR A 60 -15.26 26.75 3.73
CA THR A 60 -16.19 27.74 3.15
C THR A 60 -15.52 28.55 2.05
N ARG A 61 -16.33 29.18 1.20
CA ARG A 61 -15.83 30.06 0.15
C ARG A 61 -15.02 31.24 0.72
N GLU A 62 -15.44 31.79 1.86
CA GLU A 62 -14.74 32.90 2.53
C GLU A 62 -13.35 32.49 3.00
N PHE A 63 -13.20 31.26 3.48
CA PHE A 63 -11.90 30.71 3.87
C PHE A 63 -10.97 30.52 2.68
N LEU A 64 -11.51 30.15 1.50
CA LEU A 64 -10.73 29.81 0.33
C LEU A 64 -10.44 30.99 -0.59
N GLN A 65 -11.12 32.13 -0.44
CA GLN A 65 -11.00 33.26 -1.35
C GLN A 65 -9.59 33.84 -1.48
N ASP A 66 -8.80 33.78 -0.37
CA ASP A 66 -7.44 34.31 -0.30
C ASP A 66 -6.36 33.22 -0.56
N LYS A 67 -6.77 32.01 -0.91
CA LYS A 67 -5.85 30.91 -1.20
C LYS A 67 -5.36 30.97 -2.66
N PRO A 68 -4.19 30.38 -2.97
CA PRO A 68 -3.70 30.27 -4.33
C PRO A 68 -4.68 29.48 -5.20
N ARG A 69 -4.66 29.69 -6.50
CA ARG A 69 -5.36 28.84 -7.46
C ARG A 69 -4.61 27.52 -7.65
N PHE A 70 -5.28 26.50 -8.20
CA PHE A 70 -4.62 25.23 -8.47
C PHE A 70 -3.37 25.41 -9.36
N GLY A 71 -3.43 26.26 -10.37
CA GLY A 71 -2.29 26.54 -11.26
C GLY A 71 -1.06 27.09 -10.54
N ASP A 72 -1.24 27.83 -9.45
CA ASP A 72 -0.13 28.40 -8.67
C ASP A 72 0.61 27.33 -7.85
N VAL A 73 -0.05 26.22 -7.51
CA VAL A 73 0.49 25.13 -6.69
C VAL A 73 0.80 23.86 -7.49
N ALA A 74 0.31 23.76 -8.71
CA ALA A 74 0.39 22.57 -9.54
C ALA A 74 1.82 22.07 -9.73
N ARG A 75 2.77 22.97 -10.00
CA ARG A 75 4.16 22.60 -10.22
C ARG A 75 4.79 22.00 -8.94
N GLU A 76 4.59 22.67 -7.81
CA GLU A 76 5.09 22.16 -6.53
C GLU A 76 4.50 20.78 -6.19
N PHE A 77 3.22 20.60 -6.48
CA PHE A 77 2.54 19.30 -6.31
C PHE A 77 3.13 18.23 -7.22
N LEU A 78 3.28 18.52 -8.52
CA LEU A 78 3.85 17.57 -9.47
C LEU A 78 5.28 17.18 -9.11
N ASP A 79 6.11 18.15 -8.70
CA ASP A 79 7.48 17.90 -8.23
C ASP A 79 7.48 17.00 -6.98
N PHE A 80 6.46 17.15 -6.09
CA PHE A 80 6.32 16.30 -4.90
C PHE A 80 5.94 14.87 -5.22
N VAL A 81 5.08 14.62 -6.22
CA VAL A 81 4.62 13.26 -6.56
C VAL A 81 5.48 12.57 -7.62
N GLN A 82 6.34 13.31 -8.32
CA GLN A 82 7.11 12.82 -9.45
C GLN A 82 7.82 11.50 -9.18
N GLY A 83 7.58 10.51 -10.03
CA GLY A 83 8.23 9.20 -9.99
C GLY A 83 7.85 8.29 -8.80
N ALA A 84 6.86 8.69 -7.98
CA ALA A 84 6.36 7.87 -6.89
C ALA A 84 5.17 6.99 -7.34
N GLU A 85 4.88 5.96 -6.56
CA GLU A 85 3.58 5.30 -6.57
C GLU A 85 2.58 6.18 -5.82
N LEU A 86 1.40 6.45 -6.40
CA LEU A 86 0.29 7.08 -5.69
C LEU A 86 -0.63 6.04 -5.05
N ILE A 87 -1.02 6.32 -3.80
CA ILE A 87 -1.95 5.50 -3.02
C ILE A 87 -3.14 6.39 -2.65
N ILE A 88 -4.32 6.03 -3.11
CA ILE A 88 -5.54 6.82 -2.96
C ILE A 88 -6.70 5.91 -2.58
N HIS A 89 -7.63 6.39 -1.75
CA HIS A 89 -8.85 5.64 -1.42
C HIS A 89 -9.99 6.03 -2.35
N ASN A 90 -10.44 5.14 -3.22
CA ASN A 90 -11.33 5.42 -4.35
C ASN A 90 -10.66 6.30 -5.41
N ALA A 91 -9.46 5.88 -5.84
CA ALA A 91 -8.59 6.62 -6.73
C ALA A 91 -9.26 7.22 -7.98
N PRO A 92 -10.28 6.62 -8.62
CA PRO A 92 -10.95 7.23 -9.77
C PRO A 92 -11.54 8.61 -9.49
N PHE A 93 -11.95 8.89 -8.24
CA PHE A 93 -12.49 10.19 -7.86
C PHE A 93 -11.40 11.26 -7.89
N ASP A 94 -10.35 11.11 -7.09
CA ASP A 94 -9.27 12.11 -6.97
C ASP A 94 -8.49 12.27 -8.28
N VAL A 95 -8.19 11.15 -8.95
CA VAL A 95 -7.52 11.18 -10.27
C VAL A 95 -8.34 11.95 -11.29
N GLY A 96 -9.67 11.76 -11.31
CA GLY A 96 -10.54 12.49 -12.20
C GLY A 96 -10.49 14.01 -11.98
N PHE A 97 -10.46 14.44 -10.72
CA PHE A 97 -10.33 15.87 -10.37
C PHE A 97 -8.94 16.41 -10.69
N LEU A 98 -7.88 15.67 -10.36
CA LEU A 98 -6.51 16.08 -10.67
C LEU A 98 -6.27 16.19 -12.17
N ASP A 99 -6.73 15.22 -12.95
CA ASP A 99 -6.59 15.24 -14.41
C ASP A 99 -7.37 16.39 -15.02
N PHE A 100 -8.55 16.72 -14.49
CA PHE A 100 -9.32 17.88 -14.93
C PHE A 100 -8.59 19.19 -14.64
N GLU A 101 -8.05 19.36 -13.42
CA GLU A 101 -7.27 20.54 -13.05
C GLU A 101 -6.00 20.69 -13.90
N LEU A 102 -5.29 19.60 -14.14
CA LEU A 102 -4.09 19.57 -14.98
C LEU A 102 -4.42 19.88 -16.44
N ASN A 103 -5.53 19.35 -16.95
CA ASN A 103 -5.98 19.65 -18.31
C ASN A 103 -6.33 21.14 -18.52
N LEU A 104 -6.86 21.82 -17.51
CA LEU A 104 -7.09 23.27 -17.56
C LEU A 104 -5.79 24.09 -17.66
N LEU A 105 -4.65 23.48 -17.35
CA LEU A 105 -3.32 24.07 -17.43
C LEU A 105 -2.51 23.58 -18.64
N ASP A 106 -3.14 22.81 -19.54
CA ASP A 106 -2.49 22.13 -20.68
C ASP A 106 -1.34 21.22 -20.24
N LEU A 107 -1.45 20.60 -19.03
CA LEU A 107 -0.48 19.66 -18.49
C LEU A 107 -0.93 18.21 -18.70
N PRO A 108 0.02 17.26 -18.79
CA PRO A 108 -0.29 15.82 -18.88
C PRO A 108 -1.07 15.32 -17.65
N PRO A 109 -1.88 14.26 -17.80
CA PRO A 109 -2.62 13.67 -16.69
C PRO A 109 -1.68 13.13 -15.61
N ILE A 110 -2.18 13.04 -14.36
CA ILE A 110 -1.37 12.68 -13.19
C ILE A 110 -0.65 11.34 -13.35
N GLY A 111 -1.25 10.39 -14.06
CA GLY A 111 -0.66 9.09 -14.34
C GLY A 111 0.60 9.13 -15.22
N GLU A 112 0.96 10.25 -15.84
CA GLU A 112 2.23 10.43 -16.56
C GLU A 112 3.35 10.90 -15.63
N HIS A 113 3.02 11.51 -14.50
CA HIS A 113 3.97 11.99 -13.50
C HIS A 113 4.32 10.94 -12.46
N CYS A 114 3.39 10.03 -12.14
CA CYS A 114 3.54 9.03 -11.10
C CYS A 114 2.87 7.71 -11.48
N ARG A 115 3.55 6.60 -11.23
CA ARG A 115 3.07 5.23 -11.50
C ARG A 115 3.71 4.23 -10.54
N PRO A 116 2.94 3.19 -10.13
CA PRO A 116 1.51 2.96 -10.36
C PRO A 116 0.61 3.88 -9.54
N ILE A 117 -0.69 3.87 -9.82
CA ILE A 117 -1.73 4.43 -8.96
C ILE A 117 -2.48 3.27 -8.33
N THR A 118 -2.42 3.18 -7.01
CA THR A 118 -3.02 2.11 -6.21
C THR A 118 -4.32 2.59 -5.58
N ASP A 119 -5.45 1.93 -5.91
CA ASP A 119 -6.75 2.16 -5.30
C ASP A 119 -6.94 1.26 -4.07
N THR A 120 -6.87 1.84 -2.88
CA THR A 120 -7.01 1.09 -1.62
C THR A 120 -8.45 0.64 -1.35
N LEU A 121 -9.47 1.30 -1.91
CA LEU A 121 -10.85 0.83 -1.82
C LEU A 121 -11.05 -0.46 -2.60
N ARG A 122 -10.47 -0.56 -3.80
CA ARG A 122 -10.46 -1.80 -4.58
C ARG A 122 -9.73 -2.91 -3.83
N MET A 123 -8.53 -2.63 -3.34
CA MET A 123 -7.77 -3.60 -2.51
C MET A 123 -8.60 -4.09 -1.30
N ALA A 124 -9.25 -3.18 -0.59
CA ALA A 124 -10.06 -3.53 0.57
C ALA A 124 -11.28 -4.37 0.19
N ARG A 125 -11.91 -4.12 -0.96
CA ARG A 125 -13.02 -4.93 -1.48
C ARG A 125 -12.58 -6.35 -1.82
N ASP A 126 -11.38 -6.51 -2.37
CA ASP A 126 -10.81 -7.82 -2.69
C ASP A 126 -10.47 -8.61 -1.42
N LEU A 127 -9.94 -7.93 -0.38
CA LEU A 127 -9.63 -8.55 0.92
C LEU A 127 -10.87 -8.83 1.77
N TYR A 128 -11.90 -7.98 1.67
CA TYR A 128 -13.09 -8.02 2.53
C TYR A 128 -14.39 -7.90 1.71
N PRO A 129 -14.69 -8.89 0.85
CA PRO A 129 -15.88 -8.84 0.02
C PRO A 129 -17.15 -8.77 0.88
N GLY A 130 -18.08 -7.90 0.50
CA GLY A 130 -19.36 -7.72 1.19
C GLY A 130 -19.29 -6.95 2.52
N LYS A 131 -18.12 -6.43 2.91
CA LYS A 131 -17.96 -5.57 4.11
C LYS A 131 -17.94 -4.09 3.72
N ARG A 132 -18.21 -3.22 4.71
CA ARG A 132 -17.95 -1.78 4.54
C ARG A 132 -16.44 -1.57 4.43
N ASN A 133 -16.01 -0.81 3.44
CA ASN A 133 -14.61 -0.54 3.14
C ASN A 133 -14.35 0.97 2.97
N SER A 134 -15.15 1.84 3.61
CA SER A 134 -14.82 3.26 3.76
C SER A 134 -13.58 3.42 4.63
N LEU A 135 -12.89 4.56 4.56
CA LEU A 135 -11.71 4.84 5.37
C LEU A 135 -12.00 4.63 6.87
N ASP A 136 -13.12 5.13 7.40
CA ASP A 136 -13.52 4.90 8.79
C ASP A 136 -13.68 3.42 9.13
N ALA A 137 -14.34 2.65 8.26
CA ALA A 137 -14.51 1.21 8.47
C ALA A 137 -13.19 0.44 8.44
N LEU A 138 -12.22 0.94 7.67
CA LEU A 138 -10.87 0.38 7.63
C LEU A 138 -10.07 0.80 8.87
N CYS A 139 -10.16 2.05 9.33
CA CYS A 139 -9.56 2.50 10.59
C CYS A 139 -10.04 1.64 11.76
N GLU A 140 -11.36 1.44 11.88
CA GLU A 140 -11.94 0.56 12.90
C GLU A 140 -11.39 -0.87 12.82
N ARG A 141 -11.33 -1.44 11.62
CA ARG A 141 -10.86 -2.82 11.37
C ARG A 141 -9.41 -3.02 11.69
N TYR A 142 -8.56 -2.05 11.37
CA TYR A 142 -7.11 -2.11 11.59
C TYR A 142 -6.66 -1.45 12.88
N GLN A 143 -7.60 -0.96 13.70
CA GLN A 143 -7.34 -0.28 14.97
C GLN A 143 -6.45 0.95 14.81
N VAL A 144 -6.67 1.70 13.73
CA VAL A 144 -6.08 3.01 13.49
C VAL A 144 -6.95 4.05 14.19
N ASP A 145 -6.34 4.87 15.05
CA ASP A 145 -7.06 5.90 15.81
C ASP A 145 -7.50 7.04 14.89
N ASN A 146 -8.80 7.15 14.65
CA ASN A 146 -9.42 8.22 13.90
C ASN A 146 -10.25 9.17 14.77
N SER A 147 -10.03 9.19 16.08
CA SER A 147 -10.80 10.03 17.04
C SER A 147 -10.69 11.52 16.79
N ALA A 148 -9.58 11.97 16.18
CA ALA A 148 -9.37 13.37 15.78
C ALA A 148 -10.17 13.78 14.52
N ARG A 149 -10.73 12.81 13.78
CA ARG A 149 -11.48 13.02 12.54
C ARG A 149 -12.93 13.42 12.81
N THR A 150 -13.13 14.66 13.19
CA THR A 150 -14.47 15.22 13.39
C THR A 150 -15.16 15.65 12.11
N ARG A 151 -14.37 15.98 11.09
CA ARG A 151 -14.75 16.29 9.71
C ARG A 151 -13.71 15.70 8.76
N HIS A 152 -14.05 15.60 7.50
CA HIS A 152 -13.09 15.27 6.47
C HIS A 152 -12.10 16.42 6.30
N GLY A 153 -10.85 16.09 6.07
CA GLY A 153 -9.78 17.02 5.74
C GLY A 153 -8.65 16.26 5.09
N ALA A 154 -8.24 16.69 3.90
CA ALA A 154 -7.36 15.91 3.05
C ALA A 154 -6.06 15.48 3.72
N LEU A 155 -5.45 16.31 4.58
CA LEU A 155 -4.21 15.92 5.25
C LEU A 155 -4.43 14.80 6.27
N LEU A 156 -5.43 14.93 7.14
CA LEU A 156 -5.74 13.89 8.13
C LEU A 156 -6.18 12.59 7.44
N ASP A 157 -6.99 12.68 6.40
CA ASP A 157 -7.46 11.52 5.66
C ASP A 157 -6.30 10.81 4.93
N ALA A 158 -5.34 11.55 4.35
CA ALA A 158 -4.12 10.99 3.79
C ALA A 158 -3.22 10.32 4.86
N GLU A 159 -3.09 10.89 6.06
CA GLU A 159 -2.34 10.29 7.18
C GLU A 159 -3.00 8.99 7.66
N LEU A 160 -4.31 9.01 7.90
CA LEU A 160 -5.08 7.81 8.30
C LEU A 160 -5.02 6.73 7.20
N LEU A 161 -5.17 7.12 5.95
CA LEU A 161 -5.05 6.20 4.82
C LEU A 161 -3.66 5.56 4.76
N ALA A 162 -2.61 6.33 5.04
CA ALA A 162 -1.25 5.82 5.06
C ALA A 162 -1.06 4.73 6.14
N GLU A 163 -1.59 4.94 7.34
CA GLU A 163 -1.56 3.95 8.41
C GLU A 163 -2.39 2.70 8.06
N VAL A 164 -3.60 2.88 7.54
CA VAL A 164 -4.47 1.80 7.08
C VAL A 164 -3.79 1.00 5.97
N TYR A 165 -3.20 1.66 4.98
CA TYR A 165 -2.49 1.00 3.89
C TYR A 165 -1.31 0.16 4.39
N LEU A 166 -0.50 0.72 5.29
CA LEU A 166 0.60 -0.01 5.91
C LEU A 166 0.10 -1.21 6.73
N ALA A 167 -1.02 -1.08 7.44
CA ALA A 167 -1.61 -2.19 8.18
C ALA A 167 -2.21 -3.26 7.25
N MET A 168 -2.95 -2.84 6.22
CA MET A 168 -3.59 -3.71 5.24
C MET A 168 -2.58 -4.55 4.45
N THR A 169 -1.39 -4.02 4.20
CA THR A 169 -0.32 -4.68 3.43
C THR A 169 0.73 -5.39 4.28
N ARG A 170 0.60 -5.42 5.61
CA ARG A 170 1.56 -6.10 6.52
C ARG A 170 1.70 -7.61 6.30
N GLY A 171 0.65 -8.29 5.83
CA GLY A 171 0.66 -9.72 5.56
C GLY A 171 1.23 -10.10 4.19
N GLN A 172 1.51 -9.12 3.33
CA GLN A 172 2.08 -9.31 1.99
C GLN A 172 3.60 -9.07 1.96
N GLU A 173 4.29 -9.16 3.09
CA GLU A 173 5.71 -9.47 3.00
C GLU A 173 5.79 -10.88 2.42
N THR A 174 5.62 -10.96 1.11
CA THR A 174 6.09 -12.09 0.34
C THR A 174 7.53 -12.29 0.80
N LEU A 175 7.86 -13.50 1.22
CA LEU A 175 9.22 -14.05 1.23
C LEU A 175 9.75 -14.07 -0.24
N VAL A 176 9.64 -12.99 -0.94
CA VAL A 176 10.52 -12.66 -2.03
C VAL A 176 11.78 -12.18 -1.31
N ILE A 177 12.51 -13.19 -0.79
CA ILE A 177 13.92 -13.02 -0.52
C ILE A 177 14.45 -12.27 -1.71
N ASP A 178 15.00 -11.11 -1.47
CA ASP A 178 15.56 -10.15 -2.43
C ASP A 178 16.84 -10.73 -3.09
N LEU A 179 16.80 -12.02 -3.43
CA LEU A 179 17.81 -12.75 -4.20
C LEU A 179 17.81 -12.30 -5.66
N ALA A 180 16.68 -11.79 -6.16
CA ALA A 180 16.57 -11.34 -7.54
C ALA A 180 17.10 -9.91 -7.77
N LEU A 181 17.15 -9.05 -6.75
CA LEU A 181 17.66 -7.69 -6.88
C LEU A 181 19.18 -7.62 -6.64
N ARG A 182 19.75 -8.50 -5.85
CA ARG A 182 21.22 -8.59 -5.68
C ARG A 182 21.92 -9.22 -6.90
N GLY A 183 21.19 -9.90 -7.77
CA GLY A 183 21.76 -10.54 -8.96
C GLY A 183 21.97 -9.62 -10.17
N ARG A 184 21.56 -8.34 -10.12
CA ARG A 184 21.66 -7.43 -11.28
C ARG A 184 22.71 -6.32 -11.17
N GLU A 185 23.31 -6.11 -10.01
CA GLU A 185 24.34 -5.07 -9.82
C GLU A 185 25.72 -5.59 -9.36
N ALA A 186 25.85 -6.86 -9.04
CA ALA A 186 27.17 -7.46 -8.81
C ALA A 186 27.53 -8.25 -10.07
N GLY A 187 28.46 -7.73 -10.84
CA GLY A 187 29.12 -8.52 -11.88
C GLY A 187 29.57 -9.85 -11.30
N GLU A 188 29.26 -10.93 -11.99
CA GLU A 188 29.65 -12.32 -11.86
C GLU A 188 30.69 -12.66 -10.77
N ALA A 189 30.35 -12.52 -9.50
CA ALA A 189 31.03 -13.27 -8.46
C ALA A 189 30.15 -14.51 -8.18
N SER A 190 30.49 -15.62 -8.80
CA SER A 190 29.95 -16.92 -8.43
C SER A 190 30.30 -17.15 -6.96
N PHE A 191 29.33 -17.05 -6.06
CA PHE A 191 29.51 -17.31 -4.65
C PHE A 191 29.62 -18.83 -4.48
N ASP A 192 30.82 -19.31 -4.24
CA ASP A 192 31.09 -20.73 -4.02
C ASP A 192 30.69 -21.07 -2.57
N LEU A 193 29.51 -21.68 -2.42
CA LEU A 193 29.00 -22.14 -1.13
C LEU A 193 29.87 -23.21 -0.47
N SER A 194 30.76 -23.88 -1.23
CA SER A 194 31.68 -24.89 -0.71
C SER A 194 32.81 -24.32 0.15
N THR A 195 33.02 -22.98 0.07
CA THR A 195 34.04 -22.27 0.87
C THR A 195 33.54 -21.79 2.23
N LEU A 196 32.24 -21.96 2.54
CA LEU A 196 31.66 -21.57 3.81
C LEU A 196 31.70 -22.74 4.79
N ASP A 197 32.30 -22.51 5.93
CA ASP A 197 32.25 -23.43 7.10
C ASP A 197 30.87 -23.23 7.77
N LEU A 198 29.86 -23.94 7.23
CA LEU A 198 28.49 -23.85 7.74
C LEU A 198 28.33 -24.79 8.92
N ILE A 199 27.94 -24.27 10.08
CA ILE A 199 27.55 -25.07 11.22
C ILE A 199 26.20 -25.75 10.89
N VAL A 200 26.25 -27.04 10.54
CA VAL A 200 25.06 -27.87 10.35
C VAL A 200 24.64 -28.45 11.69
N LEU A 201 23.51 -27.99 12.24
CA LEU A 201 22.90 -28.58 13.42
C LEU A 201 22.22 -29.89 13.01
N THR A 202 22.71 -31.01 13.56
CA THR A 202 22.06 -32.32 13.40
C THR A 202 21.02 -32.51 14.50
N ALA A 203 19.88 -33.11 14.14
CA ALA A 203 18.83 -33.42 15.11
C ALA A 203 19.36 -34.43 16.18
N THR A 204 18.99 -34.22 17.43
CA THR A 204 19.29 -35.12 18.53
C THR A 204 18.47 -36.41 18.42
N GLU A 205 18.93 -37.50 19.07
CA GLU A 205 18.17 -38.75 19.09
C GLU A 205 16.76 -38.59 19.67
N ALA A 206 16.59 -37.69 20.65
CA ALA A 206 15.30 -37.40 21.25
C ALA A 206 14.34 -36.69 20.24
N GLU A 207 14.87 -35.79 19.44
CA GLU A 207 14.11 -35.09 18.37
C GLU A 207 13.73 -36.06 17.25
N LEU A 208 14.62 -36.96 16.85
CA LEU A 208 14.34 -37.98 15.85
C LEU A 208 13.26 -38.96 16.34
N ALA A 209 13.33 -39.38 17.63
CA ALA A 209 12.32 -40.24 18.24
C ALA A 209 10.94 -39.56 18.31
N ALA A 210 10.89 -38.29 18.72
CA ALA A 210 9.66 -37.51 18.77
C ALA A 210 9.05 -37.30 17.34
N HIS A 211 9.90 -37.05 16.36
CA HIS A 211 9.48 -36.94 14.95
C HIS A 211 8.87 -38.25 14.43
N ALA A 212 9.51 -39.39 14.71
CA ALA A 212 9.00 -40.68 14.29
C ALA A 212 7.62 -41.00 14.94
N GLN A 213 7.45 -40.70 16.22
CA GLN A 213 6.15 -40.85 16.91
C GLN A 213 5.06 -39.98 16.27
N GLN A 214 5.40 -38.74 15.92
CA GLN A 214 4.45 -37.83 15.29
C GLN A 214 4.04 -38.32 13.89
N ILE A 215 4.98 -38.83 13.10
CA ILE A 215 4.69 -39.42 11.77
C ILE A 215 3.77 -40.62 11.92
N GLU A 216 4.00 -41.50 12.91
CA GLU A 216 3.12 -42.65 13.16
C GLU A 216 1.69 -42.23 13.59
N ALA A 217 1.59 -41.18 14.43
CA ALA A 217 0.29 -40.65 14.81
C ALA A 217 -0.49 -40.10 13.63
N ILE A 218 0.18 -39.34 12.74
CA ILE A 218 -0.41 -38.83 11.49
C ILE A 218 -0.83 -39.97 10.55
N ASP A 219 -0.02 -40.98 10.42
CA ASP A 219 -0.31 -42.13 9.57
C ASP A 219 -1.54 -42.90 10.06
N LYS A 220 -1.64 -43.11 11.35
CA LYS A 220 -2.80 -43.72 12.00
C LYS A 220 -4.06 -42.87 11.83
N ALA A 221 -3.95 -41.56 12.01
CA ALA A 221 -5.08 -40.63 11.86
C ALA A 221 -5.55 -40.52 10.40
N SER A 222 -4.65 -40.70 9.44
CA SER A 222 -4.94 -40.65 7.99
C SER A 222 -5.24 -42.01 7.37
N ASN A 223 -5.44 -43.08 8.19
CA ASN A 223 -5.67 -44.45 7.72
C ASN A 223 -4.61 -44.97 6.74
N GLY A 224 -3.33 -44.71 6.99
CA GLY A 224 -2.21 -45.11 6.16
C GLY A 224 -1.91 -44.21 4.97
N ALA A 225 -2.51 -43.02 4.91
CA ALA A 225 -2.30 -42.05 3.83
C ALA A 225 -1.28 -40.94 4.19
N CYS A 226 -0.37 -41.18 5.15
CA CYS A 226 0.65 -40.22 5.53
C CYS A 226 1.56 -39.85 4.38
N LEU A 227 1.53 -38.58 3.98
CA LEU A 227 2.31 -38.05 2.85
C LEU A 227 3.83 -38.18 3.10
N TRP A 228 4.28 -37.95 4.33
CA TRP A 228 5.70 -38.04 4.70
C TRP A 228 6.25 -39.46 4.54
N LYS A 229 5.55 -40.50 5.00
CA LYS A 229 5.97 -41.90 4.78
C LYS A 229 6.02 -42.27 3.29
N ARG A 230 5.12 -41.69 2.49
CA ARG A 230 5.10 -41.93 1.04
C ARG A 230 6.29 -41.24 0.33
N LEU A 231 6.71 -40.06 0.81
CA LEU A 231 7.86 -39.34 0.27
C LEU A 231 9.17 -40.05 0.60
N GLU A 232 9.33 -40.58 1.82
CA GLU A 232 10.50 -41.37 2.22
C GLU A 232 10.67 -42.65 1.40
N GLN A 233 9.59 -43.26 0.96
CA GLN A 233 9.59 -44.45 0.11
C GLN A 233 9.74 -44.14 -1.37
N SER A 234 9.79 -42.88 -1.79
CA SER A 234 9.91 -42.48 -3.20
C SER A 234 11.34 -42.59 -3.67
N PRO A 235 11.61 -43.36 -4.78
CA PRO A 235 12.97 -43.57 -5.32
C PRO A 235 13.68 -42.26 -5.73
N ALA A 236 12.94 -41.18 -5.94
CA ALA A 236 13.47 -39.89 -6.37
C ALA A 236 14.24 -39.15 -5.27
N LEU A 237 14.08 -39.52 -3.99
CA LEU A 237 14.77 -38.94 -2.87
C LEU A 237 15.81 -39.87 -2.22
N ALA A 238 15.76 -41.17 -2.52
CA ALA A 238 16.67 -42.16 -1.95
C ALA A 238 18.14 -42.06 -2.46
N GLY A 239 18.43 -41.15 -3.38
CA GLY A 239 19.77 -40.96 -3.99
C GLY A 239 20.49 -39.67 -3.58
N ARG A 240 19.94 -38.86 -2.71
CA ARG A 240 20.64 -37.67 -2.17
C ARG A 240 21.24 -37.98 -0.82
N GLU A 241 22.34 -38.73 -0.82
CA GLU A 241 23.26 -38.71 0.32
C GLU A 241 23.77 -37.27 0.48
N PHE A 242 23.31 -36.57 1.49
CA PHE A 242 24.02 -35.41 1.98
C PHE A 242 25.35 -35.94 2.55
N ARG A 243 26.41 -35.90 1.75
CA ARG A 243 27.75 -36.08 2.29
C ARG A 243 28.04 -34.93 3.23
N ALA A 244 28.32 -35.31 4.51
CA ALA A 244 28.81 -34.44 5.55
C ALA A 244 30.19 -33.83 5.17
#